data_72e0aa96ee2090cd6e3f49a8ada0f47c
#
_entry.id   72e0aa96ee2090cd6e3f49a8ada0f47c
#
_cell.length_a   1.000
_cell.length_b   1.000
_cell.length_c   1.000
_cell.angle_alpha   90.00
_cell.angle_beta   90.00
_cell.angle_gamma   90.00
#
_symmetry.space_group_name_H-M   'P 1'
#
loop_
_entity.id
_entity.type
_entity.pdbx_description
1 polymer ?
#
loop_
_entity_poly.entity_id
_entity_poly.type
_entity_poly.pdbx_seq_one_letter_code
_entity_poly.pdbx_strand_id
1 'polypeptide(L)'
;MTDFSSLDGRVVMVTGGAGHVGRAVGSRLLEVGAQVTVVDLEVEQMESRDRLDLPVDLGDLDEVAGLPETIVDHFGRLDVVVTAAAMVSHTAGDGAGWNVPFLSQDPALWSDALKVNLTSIFALVQAAAAPLATHGVGSVVLVSSQYGIVGPRPSLYEGTDLNNVACYAAGKAGVSQLARWLATTMAPAVRVNSVTPGGILRQQPEEFVRAYEELTPLGRMANEEDVVGPILFLASDLAQYVTGHDLVVDGGYTAW
;
A
#
# COMPACT_ATOMS: atom_id res chain seq x y z
N MET A 1 4.92 -24.22 -6.83
CA MET A 1 3.75 -23.36 -6.64
C MET A 1 3.79 -22.89 -5.21
N THR A 2 3.85 -21.57 -4.97
CA THR A 2 3.75 -21.01 -3.61
C THR A 2 2.33 -21.28 -3.14
N ASP A 3 2.19 -22.03 -2.05
CA ASP A 3 0.88 -22.43 -1.52
C ASP A 3 0.29 -21.28 -0.68
N PHE A 4 -0.55 -20.46 -1.27
CA PHE A 4 -1.35 -19.44 -0.58
C PHE A 4 -2.76 -19.95 -0.24
N SER A 5 -2.96 -21.26 -0.14
CA SER A 5 -4.27 -21.88 0.15
C SER A 5 -4.91 -21.41 1.45
N SER A 6 -4.11 -20.89 2.40
CA SER A 6 -4.64 -20.28 3.62
C SER A 6 -5.43 -18.99 3.39
N LEU A 7 -5.35 -18.40 2.19
CA LEU A 7 -6.15 -17.22 1.81
C LEU A 7 -7.50 -17.62 1.19
N ASP A 8 -7.72 -18.88 0.83
CA ASP A 8 -8.99 -19.37 0.32
C ASP A 8 -10.13 -19.12 1.32
N GLY A 9 -11.19 -18.47 0.86
CA GLY A 9 -12.34 -18.08 1.68
C GLY A 9 -12.10 -16.97 2.69
N ARG A 10 -10.90 -16.35 2.76
CA ARG A 10 -10.67 -15.15 3.58
C ARG A 10 -11.18 -13.90 2.89
N VAL A 11 -11.67 -12.96 3.69
CA VAL A 11 -12.09 -11.65 3.23
C VAL A 11 -10.95 -10.66 3.35
N VAL A 12 -10.56 -10.07 2.23
CA VAL A 12 -9.43 -9.15 2.12
C VAL A 12 -9.89 -7.81 1.59
N MET A 13 -9.64 -6.72 2.32
CA MET A 13 -9.81 -5.36 1.84
C MET A 13 -8.50 -4.86 1.21
N VAL A 14 -8.57 -4.27 0.01
CA VAL A 14 -7.45 -3.65 -0.70
C VAL A 14 -7.81 -2.21 -1.00
N THR A 15 -7.16 -1.24 -0.33
CA THR A 15 -7.30 0.18 -0.70
C THR A 15 -6.35 0.53 -1.84
N GLY A 16 -6.75 1.48 -2.69
CA GLY A 16 -5.99 1.75 -3.92
C GLY A 16 -6.13 0.62 -4.95
N GLY A 17 -7.26 -0.10 -4.92
CA GLY A 17 -7.45 -1.31 -5.70
C GLY A 17 -7.69 -1.09 -7.19
N ALA A 18 -7.99 0.13 -7.64
CA ALA A 18 -7.98 0.51 -9.06
C ALA A 18 -6.58 0.85 -9.56
N GLY A 19 -5.65 1.17 -8.67
CA GLY A 19 -4.25 1.42 -8.99
C GLY A 19 -3.50 0.16 -9.43
N HIS A 20 -2.31 0.33 -9.97
CA HIS A 20 -1.53 -0.77 -10.55
C HIS A 20 -1.24 -1.91 -9.55
N VAL A 21 -0.65 -1.58 -8.39
CA VAL A 21 -0.29 -2.58 -7.37
C VAL A 21 -1.56 -3.18 -6.75
N GLY A 22 -2.53 -2.35 -6.37
CA GLY A 22 -3.77 -2.82 -5.75
C GLY A 22 -4.56 -3.75 -6.67
N ARG A 23 -4.63 -3.43 -7.97
CA ARG A 23 -5.28 -4.29 -8.98
C ARG A 23 -4.59 -5.63 -9.13
N ALA A 24 -3.26 -5.66 -9.21
CA ALA A 24 -2.49 -6.91 -9.30
C ALA A 24 -2.68 -7.78 -8.03
N VAL A 25 -2.66 -7.15 -6.85
CA VAL A 25 -2.92 -7.83 -5.57
C VAL A 25 -4.34 -8.38 -5.52
N GLY A 26 -5.36 -7.57 -5.84
CA GLY A 26 -6.76 -7.98 -5.83
C GLY A 26 -7.03 -9.13 -6.79
N SER A 27 -6.47 -9.09 -8.01
CA SER A 27 -6.60 -10.17 -9.00
C SER A 27 -5.97 -11.46 -8.48
N ARG A 28 -4.78 -11.41 -7.92
CA ARG A 28 -4.10 -12.59 -7.38
C ARG A 28 -4.81 -13.17 -6.16
N LEU A 29 -5.41 -12.32 -5.30
CA LEU A 29 -6.22 -12.77 -4.17
C LEU A 29 -7.47 -13.53 -4.63
N LEU A 30 -8.17 -13.04 -5.65
CA LEU A 30 -9.32 -13.76 -6.26
C LEU A 30 -8.89 -15.11 -6.86
N GLU A 31 -7.72 -15.18 -7.54
CA GLU A 31 -7.18 -16.42 -8.12
C GLU A 31 -6.88 -17.49 -7.06
N VAL A 32 -6.53 -17.10 -5.84
CA VAL A 32 -6.28 -18.05 -4.74
C VAL A 32 -7.51 -18.31 -3.87
N GLY A 33 -8.70 -17.85 -4.30
CA GLY A 33 -9.98 -18.14 -3.66
C GLY A 33 -10.38 -17.19 -2.54
N ALA A 34 -9.69 -16.06 -2.36
CA ALA A 34 -10.10 -15.04 -1.40
C ALA A 34 -11.33 -14.25 -1.90
N GLN A 35 -12.11 -13.72 -0.97
CA GLN A 35 -13.12 -12.71 -1.23
C GLN A 35 -12.50 -11.32 -1.09
N VAL A 36 -12.68 -10.43 -2.07
CA VAL A 36 -11.92 -9.17 -2.15
C VAL A 36 -12.85 -7.96 -2.14
N THR A 37 -12.59 -7.04 -1.22
CA THR A 37 -13.13 -5.68 -1.31
C THR A 37 -12.08 -4.76 -1.91
N VAL A 38 -12.43 -4.11 -3.01
CA VAL A 38 -11.64 -3.06 -3.66
C VAL A 38 -12.16 -1.71 -3.23
N VAL A 39 -11.30 -0.89 -2.63
CA VAL A 39 -11.63 0.48 -2.20
C VAL A 39 -10.78 1.46 -2.99
N ASP A 40 -11.42 2.34 -3.75
CA ASP A 40 -10.73 3.35 -4.56
C ASP A 40 -11.70 4.45 -4.99
N LEU A 41 -11.21 5.65 -5.32
CA LEU A 41 -12.01 6.72 -5.92
C LEU A 41 -12.53 6.39 -7.33
N GLU A 42 -11.75 5.60 -8.08
CA GLU A 42 -11.95 5.36 -9.51
C GLU A 42 -12.69 4.06 -9.82
N VAL A 43 -13.34 3.44 -8.83
CA VAL A 43 -14.20 2.27 -9.06
C VAL A 43 -15.67 2.66 -9.11
N GLU A 44 -16.46 1.92 -9.89
CA GLU A 44 -17.92 1.93 -9.77
C GLU A 44 -18.33 0.91 -8.71
N GLN A 45 -19.37 1.22 -7.95
CA GLN A 45 -19.89 0.28 -6.96
C GLN A 45 -20.33 -1.02 -7.66
N MET A 46 -19.78 -2.14 -7.20
CA MET A 46 -20.08 -3.46 -7.71
C MET A 46 -20.14 -4.47 -6.56
N GLU A 47 -21.09 -5.37 -6.62
CA GLU A 47 -21.26 -6.44 -5.64
C GLU A 47 -21.39 -7.79 -6.34
N SER A 48 -20.63 -8.76 -5.87
CA SER A 48 -20.72 -10.16 -6.29
C SER A 48 -20.41 -11.07 -5.10
N ARG A 49 -20.51 -12.37 -5.31
CA ARG A 49 -20.21 -13.37 -4.28
C ARG A 49 -18.80 -13.23 -3.73
N ASP A 50 -17.82 -12.93 -4.58
CA ASP A 50 -16.39 -12.99 -4.21
C ASP A 50 -15.71 -11.61 -4.32
N ARG A 51 -16.46 -10.55 -4.73
CA ARG A 51 -15.91 -9.21 -4.89
C ARG A 51 -16.92 -8.12 -4.56
N LEU A 52 -16.45 -7.11 -3.83
CA LEU A 52 -17.16 -5.88 -3.48
C LEU A 52 -16.29 -4.68 -3.86
N ASP A 53 -16.76 -3.80 -4.74
CA ASP A 53 -16.06 -2.57 -5.10
C ASP A 53 -16.77 -1.37 -4.49
N LEU A 54 -16.03 -0.55 -3.76
CA LEU A 54 -16.54 0.61 -3.02
C LEU A 54 -15.82 1.89 -3.48
N PRO A 55 -16.55 2.84 -4.12
CA PRO A 55 -16.01 4.15 -4.44
C PRO A 55 -15.93 5.01 -3.17
N VAL A 56 -14.73 5.17 -2.60
CA VAL A 56 -14.51 5.89 -1.33
C VAL A 56 -13.32 6.82 -1.45
N ASP A 57 -13.50 8.06 -0.98
CA ASP A 57 -12.40 8.99 -0.78
C ASP A 57 -11.69 8.71 0.55
N LEU A 58 -10.46 8.21 0.49
CA LEU A 58 -9.64 8.01 1.70
C LEU A 58 -9.26 9.32 2.40
N GLY A 59 -9.51 10.46 1.78
CA GLY A 59 -9.47 11.78 2.42
C GLY A 59 -10.68 12.04 3.32
N ASP A 60 -11.80 11.32 3.16
CA ASP A 60 -12.94 11.38 4.06
C ASP A 60 -12.82 10.31 5.16
N LEU A 61 -12.43 10.75 6.36
CA LEU A 61 -12.17 9.81 7.46
C LEU A 61 -13.44 9.16 8.03
N ASP A 62 -14.61 9.76 7.83
CA ASP A 62 -15.88 9.17 8.25
C ASP A 62 -16.28 8.04 7.30
N GLU A 63 -16.09 8.21 5.98
CA GLU A 63 -16.25 7.12 5.00
C GLU A 63 -15.27 5.98 5.30
N VAL A 64 -14.00 6.31 5.55
CA VAL A 64 -12.96 5.31 5.89
C VAL A 64 -13.33 4.50 7.13
N ALA A 65 -13.87 5.14 8.16
CA ALA A 65 -14.26 4.48 9.40
C ALA A 65 -15.45 3.50 9.22
N GLY A 66 -16.33 3.75 8.25
CA GLY A 66 -17.49 2.89 7.93
C GLY A 66 -17.14 1.64 7.10
N LEU A 67 -15.97 1.61 6.45
CA LEU A 67 -15.59 0.52 5.53
C LEU A 67 -15.62 -0.88 6.17
N PRO A 68 -15.03 -1.11 7.37
CA PRO A 68 -15.01 -2.45 7.97
C PRO A 68 -16.41 -2.99 8.27
N GLU A 69 -17.34 -2.15 8.71
CA GLU A 69 -18.74 -2.53 8.97
C GLU A 69 -19.44 -2.96 7.66
N THR A 70 -19.33 -2.14 6.60
CA THR A 70 -19.86 -2.46 5.27
C THR A 70 -19.37 -3.80 4.76
N ILE A 71 -18.08 -4.12 4.95
CA ILE A 71 -17.48 -5.39 4.51
C ILE A 71 -18.00 -6.55 5.34
N VAL A 72 -18.11 -6.39 6.64
CA VAL A 72 -18.65 -7.43 7.55
C VAL A 72 -20.13 -7.68 7.25
N ASP A 73 -20.91 -6.65 6.95
CA ASP A 73 -22.33 -6.80 6.57
C ASP A 73 -22.49 -7.60 5.26
N HIS A 74 -21.56 -7.41 4.31
CA HIS A 74 -21.62 -8.10 3.01
C HIS A 74 -21.06 -9.53 3.07
N PHE A 75 -19.90 -9.75 3.67
CA PHE A 75 -19.19 -11.05 3.66
C PHE A 75 -19.24 -11.80 5.00
N GLY A 76 -19.75 -11.20 6.08
CA GLY A 76 -19.81 -11.78 7.42
C GLY A 76 -18.50 -11.74 8.21
N ARG A 77 -17.40 -11.24 7.62
CA ARG A 77 -16.07 -11.20 8.24
C ARG A 77 -15.13 -10.20 7.54
N LEU A 78 -14.03 -9.88 8.21
CA LEU A 78 -12.86 -9.21 7.63
C LEU A 78 -11.59 -9.83 8.23
N ASP A 79 -10.69 -10.35 7.40
CA ASP A 79 -9.50 -11.07 7.86
C ASP A 79 -8.20 -10.35 7.55
N VAL A 80 -8.15 -9.64 6.41
CA VAL A 80 -6.92 -8.99 5.95
C VAL A 80 -7.22 -7.58 5.44
N VAL A 81 -6.33 -6.66 5.76
CA VAL A 81 -6.30 -5.31 5.18
C VAL A 81 -4.97 -5.09 4.46
N VAL A 82 -5.02 -4.71 3.18
CA VAL A 82 -3.87 -4.28 2.38
C VAL A 82 -4.04 -2.81 2.01
N THR A 83 -3.14 -1.94 2.44
CA THR A 83 -3.22 -0.51 2.12
C THR A 83 -2.26 -0.15 0.98
N ALA A 84 -2.74 -0.20 -0.27
CA ALA A 84 -1.94 0.13 -1.45
C ALA A 84 -2.27 1.51 -2.05
N ALA A 85 -3.26 2.20 -1.51
CA ALA A 85 -3.58 3.57 -1.90
C ALA A 85 -2.45 4.54 -1.57
N ALA A 86 -2.21 5.49 -2.44
CA ALA A 86 -1.35 6.62 -2.18
C ALA A 86 -1.71 7.79 -3.09
N MET A 87 -1.74 8.99 -2.52
CA MET A 87 -1.73 10.22 -3.28
C MET A 87 -0.31 10.43 -3.80
N VAL A 88 -0.14 10.42 -5.12
CA VAL A 88 1.12 10.57 -5.83
C VAL A 88 0.94 11.53 -7.01
N SER A 89 2.01 11.89 -7.71
CA SER A 89 2.00 12.93 -8.75
C SER A 89 0.89 12.80 -9.80
N HIS A 90 0.52 11.58 -10.18
CA HIS A 90 -0.52 11.35 -11.18
C HIS A 90 -1.94 11.25 -10.60
N THR A 91 -2.10 11.16 -9.27
CA THR A 91 -3.40 11.15 -8.58
C THR A 91 -3.73 12.49 -7.93
N ALA A 92 -2.81 13.44 -7.95
CA ALA A 92 -2.98 14.78 -7.39
C ALA A 92 -3.59 15.76 -8.43
N GLY A 93 -4.71 15.42 -9.04
CA GLY A 93 -5.40 16.24 -10.04
C GLY A 93 -4.54 16.50 -11.29
N ASP A 94 -4.27 17.76 -11.61
CA ASP A 94 -3.40 18.16 -12.73
C ASP A 94 -1.90 17.96 -12.43
N GLY A 95 -1.53 17.33 -11.32
CA GLY A 95 -0.16 17.14 -10.86
C GLY A 95 0.50 18.41 -10.32
N ALA A 96 -0.25 19.49 -10.21
CA ALA A 96 0.25 20.76 -9.69
C ALA A 96 0.83 20.59 -8.28
N GLY A 97 2.06 21.05 -8.12
CA GLY A 97 2.76 21.01 -6.84
C GLY A 97 3.56 19.73 -6.54
N TRP A 98 3.43 18.65 -7.35
CA TRP A 98 4.19 17.41 -7.13
C TRP A 98 5.58 17.42 -7.77
N ASN A 99 5.72 17.98 -8.99
CA ASN A 99 6.99 18.06 -9.70
C ASN A 99 7.63 19.45 -9.58
N VAL A 100 7.66 19.99 -8.36
CA VAL A 100 8.21 21.33 -8.08
C VAL A 100 9.43 21.24 -7.18
N PRO A 101 10.40 22.18 -7.30
CA PRO A 101 11.53 22.29 -6.40
C PRO A 101 11.09 22.44 -4.94
N PHE A 102 11.94 22.01 -4.01
CA PHE A 102 11.65 22.03 -2.56
C PHE A 102 11.10 23.37 -2.06
N LEU A 103 11.69 24.48 -2.49
CA LEU A 103 11.26 25.83 -2.05
C LEU A 103 9.88 26.25 -2.57
N SER A 104 9.32 25.51 -3.53
CA SER A 104 8.01 25.77 -4.12
C SER A 104 6.95 24.74 -3.69
N GLN A 105 7.30 23.78 -2.84
CA GLN A 105 6.34 22.79 -2.33
C GLN A 105 5.33 23.45 -1.38
N ASP A 106 4.04 23.16 -1.60
CA ASP A 106 2.94 23.77 -0.84
C ASP A 106 2.68 22.99 0.46
N PRO A 107 2.66 23.67 1.65
CA PRO A 107 2.24 23.05 2.90
C PRO A 107 0.79 22.54 2.92
N ALA A 108 -0.11 23.08 2.09
CA ALA A 108 -1.45 22.53 1.96
C ALA A 108 -1.42 21.15 1.32
N LEU A 109 -0.70 21.00 0.19
CA LEU A 109 -0.48 19.71 -0.45
C LEU A 109 0.19 18.69 0.50
N TRP A 110 1.13 19.15 1.33
CA TRP A 110 1.72 18.32 2.38
C TRP A 110 0.65 17.74 3.31
N SER A 111 -0.29 18.56 3.78
CA SER A 111 -1.35 18.14 4.70
C SER A 111 -2.31 17.16 4.05
N ASP A 112 -2.72 17.41 2.81
CA ASP A 112 -3.61 16.53 2.04
C ASP A 112 -2.95 15.19 1.74
N ALA A 113 -1.68 15.22 1.33
CA ALA A 113 -0.92 13.99 1.09
C ALA A 113 -0.77 13.14 2.35
N LEU A 114 -0.47 13.74 3.51
CA LEU A 114 -0.40 13.00 4.77
C LEU A 114 -1.78 12.50 5.22
N LYS A 115 -2.85 13.23 4.93
CA LYS A 115 -4.21 12.80 5.23
C LYS A 115 -4.53 11.48 4.52
N VAL A 116 -4.25 11.39 3.21
CA VAL A 116 -4.49 10.18 2.40
C VAL A 116 -3.43 9.10 2.68
N ASN A 117 -2.13 9.45 2.71
CA ASN A 117 -1.05 8.45 2.73
C ASN A 117 -0.73 7.90 4.11
N LEU A 118 -1.21 8.50 5.20
CA LEU A 118 -0.88 8.10 6.56
C LEU A 118 -2.08 8.13 7.52
N THR A 119 -2.81 9.26 7.59
CA THR A 119 -3.90 9.42 8.56
C THR A 119 -5.05 8.46 8.26
N SER A 120 -5.42 8.31 6.99
CA SER A 120 -6.47 7.39 6.56
C SER A 120 -6.13 5.93 6.93
N ILE A 121 -4.85 5.53 6.80
CA ILE A 121 -4.38 4.20 7.18
C ILE A 121 -4.57 3.95 8.68
N PHE A 122 -4.22 4.94 9.50
CA PHE A 122 -4.45 4.85 10.95
C PHE A 122 -5.95 4.72 11.27
N ALA A 123 -6.81 5.57 10.71
CA ALA A 123 -8.25 5.54 10.93
C ALA A 123 -8.87 4.21 10.48
N LEU A 124 -8.47 3.72 9.30
CA LEU A 124 -8.93 2.45 8.76
C LEU A 124 -8.57 1.26 9.66
N VAL A 125 -7.30 1.16 10.05
CA VAL A 125 -6.85 0.04 10.91
C VAL A 125 -7.49 0.12 12.29
N GLN A 126 -7.70 1.33 12.83
CA GLN A 126 -8.41 1.54 14.09
C GLN A 126 -9.86 1.01 14.00
N ALA A 127 -10.59 1.36 12.95
CA ALA A 127 -11.96 0.89 12.73
C ALA A 127 -12.02 -0.63 12.45
N ALA A 128 -11.02 -1.18 11.74
CA ALA A 128 -10.93 -2.61 11.41
C ALA A 128 -10.43 -3.49 12.58
N ALA A 129 -9.96 -2.92 13.67
CA ALA A 129 -9.28 -3.68 14.74
C ALA A 129 -10.13 -4.80 15.33
N ALA A 130 -11.40 -4.53 15.63
CA ALA A 130 -12.31 -5.53 16.20
C ALA A 130 -12.70 -6.63 15.20
N PRO A 131 -13.14 -6.31 13.95
CA PRO A 131 -13.38 -7.33 12.92
C PRO A 131 -12.16 -8.23 12.68
N LEU A 132 -10.97 -7.67 12.50
CA LEU A 132 -9.74 -8.42 12.25
C LEU A 132 -9.37 -9.38 13.38
N ALA A 133 -9.69 -9.04 14.63
CA ALA A 133 -9.39 -9.87 15.79
C ALA A 133 -10.35 -11.06 15.97
N THR A 134 -11.51 -11.05 15.30
CA THR A 134 -12.64 -11.97 15.61
C THR A 134 -12.30 -13.42 15.32
N HIS A 135 -11.55 -13.73 14.26
CA HIS A 135 -11.31 -15.10 13.81
C HIS A 135 -9.89 -15.61 14.10
N GLY A 136 -9.04 -14.81 14.77
CA GLY A 136 -7.69 -15.20 15.17
C GLY A 136 -6.69 -15.35 14.00
N VAL A 137 -7.05 -14.84 12.81
CA VAL A 137 -6.21 -14.90 11.60
C VAL A 137 -5.91 -13.51 11.03
N GLY A 138 -6.18 -12.46 11.80
CA GLY A 138 -6.08 -11.08 11.37
C GLY A 138 -4.69 -10.71 10.86
N SER A 139 -4.61 -10.04 9.70
CA SER A 139 -3.38 -9.51 9.13
C SER A 139 -3.58 -8.14 8.49
N VAL A 140 -2.64 -7.24 8.75
CA VAL A 140 -2.58 -5.92 8.09
C VAL A 140 -1.24 -5.82 7.36
N VAL A 141 -1.29 -5.48 6.07
CA VAL A 141 -0.11 -5.27 5.21
C VAL A 141 -0.13 -3.84 4.69
N LEU A 142 0.77 -3.03 5.18
CA LEU A 142 0.88 -1.62 4.82
C LEU A 142 1.91 -1.44 3.69
N VAL A 143 1.52 -0.83 2.56
CA VAL A 143 2.46 -0.58 1.46
C VAL A 143 3.18 0.74 1.67
N SER A 144 4.45 0.67 2.02
CA SER A 144 5.37 1.79 2.18
C SER A 144 6.09 2.12 0.85
N SER A 145 7.33 2.54 0.91
CA SER A 145 8.19 2.86 -0.22
C SER A 145 9.66 2.88 0.23
N GLN A 146 10.60 2.61 -0.68
CA GLN A 146 12.02 2.84 -0.44
C GLN A 146 12.32 4.26 0.07
N TYR A 147 11.52 5.27 -0.34
CA TYR A 147 11.64 6.64 0.17
C TYR A 147 11.15 6.83 1.61
N GLY A 148 10.55 5.82 2.21
CA GLY A 148 10.35 5.74 3.66
C GLY A 148 11.59 5.28 4.43
N ILE A 149 12.62 4.78 3.74
CA ILE A 149 13.88 4.27 4.34
C ILE A 149 15.06 5.19 4.01
N VAL A 150 15.14 5.63 2.74
CA VAL A 150 16.24 6.48 2.25
C VAL A 150 15.71 7.77 1.63
N GLY A 151 16.51 8.83 1.65
CA GLY A 151 16.22 10.06 0.91
C GLY A 151 16.35 9.86 -0.61
N PRO A 152 15.67 10.69 -1.41
CA PRO A 152 15.84 10.67 -2.86
C PRO A 152 17.28 11.03 -3.25
N ARG A 153 17.79 10.42 -4.32
CA ARG A 153 19.07 10.79 -4.92
C ARG A 153 18.84 11.86 -5.99
N PRO A 154 19.27 13.11 -5.81
CA PRO A 154 19.00 14.18 -6.79
C PRO A 154 19.45 13.86 -8.20
N SER A 155 20.58 13.14 -8.35
CA SER A 155 21.12 12.76 -9.68
C SER A 155 20.18 11.88 -10.51
N LEU A 156 19.22 11.16 -9.89
CA LEU A 156 18.19 10.41 -10.62
C LEU A 156 17.21 11.30 -11.38
N TYR A 157 17.05 12.53 -10.94
CA TYR A 157 16.05 13.46 -11.45
C TYR A 157 16.66 14.50 -12.40
N GLU A 158 18.01 14.55 -12.50
CA GLU A 158 18.71 15.48 -13.39
C GLU A 158 18.34 15.22 -14.85
N GLY A 159 17.98 16.28 -15.56
CA GLY A 159 17.58 16.20 -16.99
C GLY A 159 16.15 15.67 -17.21
N THR A 160 15.37 15.45 -16.15
CA THR A 160 13.96 15.01 -16.24
C THR A 160 13.01 16.02 -15.63
N ASP A 161 11.72 15.94 -16.00
CA ASP A 161 10.64 16.70 -15.36
C ASP A 161 10.12 16.02 -14.09
N LEU A 162 10.77 14.95 -13.62
CA LEU A 162 10.39 14.23 -12.41
C LEU A 162 10.99 14.88 -11.17
N ASN A 163 10.28 14.75 -10.05
CA ASN A 163 10.77 15.19 -8.75
C ASN A 163 10.21 14.27 -7.63
N ASN A 164 10.76 14.39 -6.45
CA ASN A 164 10.26 13.73 -5.24
C ASN A 164 9.82 14.77 -4.22
N VAL A 165 8.59 14.66 -3.74
CA VAL A 165 8.06 15.59 -2.75
C VAL A 165 8.25 15.07 -1.33
N ALA A 166 8.61 15.98 -0.42
CA ALA A 166 8.95 15.64 0.95
C ALA A 166 7.79 14.96 1.71
N CYS A 167 6.53 15.35 1.44
CA CYS A 167 5.34 14.76 2.06
C CYS A 167 5.18 13.27 1.75
N TYR A 168 5.58 12.83 0.54
CA TYR A 168 5.53 11.42 0.18
C TYR A 168 6.54 10.60 1.00
N ALA A 169 7.80 11.03 1.04
CA ALA A 169 8.84 10.35 1.80
C ALA A 169 8.52 10.29 3.29
N ALA A 170 8.09 11.42 3.87
CA ALA A 170 7.70 11.50 5.28
C ALA A 170 6.48 10.61 5.60
N GLY A 171 5.45 10.63 4.72
CA GLY A 171 4.27 9.78 4.86
C GLY A 171 4.64 8.29 4.83
N LYS A 172 5.47 7.86 3.87
CA LYS A 172 5.89 6.46 3.74
C LYS A 172 6.80 6.00 4.89
N ALA A 173 7.67 6.87 5.42
CA ALA A 173 8.41 6.60 6.67
C ALA A 173 7.44 6.43 7.85
N GLY A 174 6.42 7.28 7.93
CA GLY A 174 5.33 7.18 8.90
C GLY A 174 4.58 5.84 8.81
N VAL A 175 4.30 5.34 7.60
CA VAL A 175 3.65 4.04 7.37
C VAL A 175 4.47 2.89 7.95
N SER A 176 5.78 2.83 7.68
CA SER A 176 6.66 1.78 8.22
C SER A 176 6.75 1.85 9.75
N GLN A 177 6.76 3.05 10.33
CA GLN A 177 6.76 3.20 11.79
C GLN A 177 5.39 2.88 12.41
N LEU A 178 4.30 3.24 11.74
CA LEU A 178 2.94 2.90 12.15
C LEU A 178 2.74 1.37 12.18
N ALA A 179 3.30 0.64 11.19
CA ALA A 179 3.28 -0.83 11.18
C ALA A 179 3.89 -1.42 12.45
N ARG A 180 5.05 -0.92 12.90
CA ARG A 180 5.72 -1.37 14.14
C ARG A 180 4.89 -1.08 15.39
N TRP A 181 4.30 0.13 15.47
CA TRP A 181 3.47 0.51 16.60
C TRP A 181 2.20 -0.33 16.68
N LEU A 182 1.50 -0.50 15.55
CA LEU A 182 0.28 -1.32 15.48
C LEU A 182 0.57 -2.80 15.78
N ALA A 183 1.69 -3.34 15.32
CA ALA A 183 2.10 -4.72 15.57
C ALA A 183 2.17 -5.04 17.07
N THR A 184 2.71 -4.13 17.87
CA THR A 184 2.81 -4.31 19.33
C THR A 184 1.48 -4.09 20.05
N THR A 185 0.62 -3.26 19.47
CA THR A 185 -0.67 -2.88 20.06
C THR A 185 -1.77 -3.91 19.76
N MET A 186 -1.77 -4.50 18.54
CA MET A 186 -2.83 -5.43 18.10
C MET A 186 -2.48 -6.90 18.32
N ALA A 187 -1.24 -7.21 18.68
CA ALA A 187 -0.85 -8.59 19.05
C ALA A 187 -1.56 -9.04 20.34
N PRO A 188 -1.83 -10.34 20.49
CA PRO A 188 -1.54 -11.44 19.55
C PRO A 188 -2.64 -11.66 18.48
N ALA A 189 -3.73 -10.89 18.51
CA ALA A 189 -4.92 -11.15 17.69
C ALA A 189 -4.72 -10.82 16.21
N VAL A 190 -3.89 -9.81 15.90
CA VAL A 190 -3.66 -9.32 14.55
C VAL A 190 -2.17 -9.09 14.33
N ARG A 191 -1.64 -9.59 13.22
CA ARG A 191 -0.29 -9.27 12.75
C ARG A 191 -0.31 -8.01 11.90
N VAL A 192 0.66 -7.14 12.06
CA VAL A 192 0.80 -5.93 11.24
C VAL A 192 2.23 -5.84 10.72
N ASN A 193 2.37 -5.72 9.40
CA ASN A 193 3.65 -5.60 8.73
C ASN A 193 3.59 -4.54 7.63
N SER A 194 4.74 -4.11 7.13
CA SER A 194 4.82 -3.30 5.91
C SER A 194 5.59 -4.02 4.82
N VAL A 195 5.26 -3.67 3.57
CA VAL A 195 6.06 -3.99 2.39
C VAL A 195 6.61 -2.67 1.85
N THR A 196 7.90 -2.62 1.59
CA THR A 196 8.60 -1.44 1.07
C THR A 196 9.11 -1.71 -0.34
N PRO A 197 8.31 -1.41 -1.39
CA PRO A 197 8.74 -1.55 -2.77
C PRO A 197 9.82 -0.54 -3.14
N GLY A 198 10.72 -0.96 -4.06
CA GLY A 198 11.53 -0.07 -4.87
C GLY A 198 10.72 0.65 -5.96
N GLY A 199 11.42 1.31 -6.87
CA GLY A 199 10.81 1.95 -8.04
C GLY A 199 10.18 0.91 -8.96
N ILE A 200 8.89 1.07 -9.22
CA ILE A 200 8.14 0.24 -10.16
C ILE A 200 8.14 0.90 -11.54
N LEU A 201 8.51 0.15 -12.56
CA LEU A 201 8.57 0.65 -13.94
C LEU A 201 7.17 1.07 -14.43
N ARG A 202 7.10 2.27 -14.97
CA ARG A 202 5.91 2.86 -15.60
C ARG A 202 6.34 3.55 -16.92
N GLN A 203 6.01 4.80 -17.02
CA GLN A 203 6.33 5.68 -18.17
C GLN A 203 7.45 6.69 -17.82
N GLN A 204 8.38 6.29 -16.96
CA GLN A 204 9.52 7.15 -16.62
C GLN A 204 10.43 7.33 -17.86
N PRO A 205 11.10 8.50 -18.01
CA PRO A 205 12.08 8.73 -19.06
C PRO A 205 13.20 7.67 -19.04
N GLU A 206 13.74 7.32 -20.21
CA GLU A 206 14.79 6.30 -20.32
C GLU A 206 16.04 6.64 -19.50
N GLU A 207 16.38 7.92 -19.41
CA GLU A 207 17.51 8.40 -18.61
C GLU A 207 17.32 8.06 -17.13
N PHE A 208 16.10 8.29 -16.61
CA PHE A 208 15.75 7.94 -15.24
C PHE A 208 15.83 6.43 -15.03
N VAL A 209 15.25 5.64 -15.93
CA VAL A 209 15.23 4.17 -15.83
C VAL A 209 16.66 3.63 -15.79
N ARG A 210 17.53 4.05 -16.71
CA ARG A 210 18.94 3.61 -16.74
C ARG A 210 19.68 3.98 -15.45
N ALA A 211 19.56 5.23 -15.00
CA ALA A 211 20.21 5.66 -13.76
C ALA A 211 19.70 4.92 -12.52
N TYR A 212 18.40 4.56 -12.49
CA TYR A 212 17.83 3.77 -11.44
C TYR A 212 18.34 2.32 -11.44
N GLU A 213 18.44 1.70 -12.62
CA GLU A 213 18.94 0.33 -12.82
C GLU A 213 20.40 0.19 -12.39
N GLU A 214 21.24 1.19 -12.68
CA GLU A 214 22.64 1.24 -12.22
C GLU A 214 22.78 1.28 -10.70
N LEU A 215 21.79 1.80 -9.99
CA LEU A 215 21.73 1.85 -8.53
C LEU A 215 21.07 0.62 -7.90
N THR A 216 20.52 -0.27 -8.72
CA THR A 216 19.79 -1.44 -8.25
C THR A 216 20.63 -2.70 -8.49
N PRO A 217 21.04 -3.45 -7.45
CA PRO A 217 21.85 -4.68 -7.60
C PRO A 217 21.24 -5.71 -8.55
N LEU A 218 19.90 -5.85 -8.59
CA LEU A 218 19.24 -6.74 -9.56
C LEU A 218 19.15 -6.17 -10.98
N GLY A 219 19.68 -4.96 -11.24
CA GLY A 219 19.87 -4.37 -12.57
C GLY A 219 18.58 -4.01 -13.30
N ARG A 220 17.45 -3.87 -12.59
CA ARG A 220 16.16 -3.47 -13.17
C ARG A 220 15.26 -2.78 -12.17
N MET A 221 14.31 -2.01 -12.66
CA MET A 221 13.16 -1.58 -11.87
C MET A 221 12.21 -2.75 -11.60
N ALA A 222 11.39 -2.65 -10.56
CA ALA A 222 10.37 -3.64 -10.25
C ALA A 222 9.17 -3.55 -11.22
N ASN A 223 8.36 -4.60 -11.25
CA ASN A 223 6.99 -4.60 -11.75
C ASN A 223 6.02 -4.97 -10.62
N GLU A 224 4.72 -5.00 -10.90
CA GLU A 224 3.70 -5.31 -9.88
C GLU A 224 3.87 -6.70 -9.30
N GLU A 225 4.20 -7.71 -10.11
CA GLU A 225 4.34 -9.11 -9.69
C GLU A 225 5.47 -9.28 -8.66
N ASP A 226 6.51 -8.43 -8.72
CA ASP A 226 7.59 -8.44 -7.73
C ASP A 226 7.07 -8.08 -6.31
N VAL A 227 5.97 -7.35 -6.22
CA VAL A 227 5.39 -6.85 -4.95
C VAL A 227 4.22 -7.72 -4.47
N VAL A 228 3.47 -8.34 -5.40
CA VAL A 228 2.30 -9.18 -5.09
C VAL A 228 2.67 -10.36 -4.20
N GLY A 229 3.70 -11.12 -4.55
CA GLY A 229 4.13 -12.28 -3.77
C GLY A 229 4.46 -11.94 -2.30
N PRO A 230 5.31 -10.94 -2.02
CA PRO A 230 5.56 -10.42 -0.68
C PRO A 230 4.33 -9.99 0.10
N ILE A 231 3.37 -9.31 -0.54
CA ILE A 231 2.10 -8.91 0.10
C ILE A 231 1.28 -10.14 0.49
N LEU A 232 1.10 -11.10 -0.42
CA LEU A 232 0.36 -12.32 -0.13
C LEU A 232 1.06 -13.17 0.95
N PHE A 233 2.39 -13.23 0.96
CA PHE A 233 3.14 -13.88 2.03
C PHE A 233 2.79 -13.30 3.39
N LEU A 234 2.87 -11.99 3.56
CA LEU A 234 2.55 -11.33 4.83
C LEU A 234 1.06 -11.44 5.20
N ALA A 235 0.15 -11.48 4.22
CA ALA A 235 -1.27 -11.67 4.41
C ALA A 235 -1.64 -13.10 4.85
N SER A 236 -0.87 -14.11 4.42
CA SER A 236 -1.15 -15.54 4.60
C SER A 236 -0.61 -16.12 5.91
N ASP A 237 -0.93 -17.39 6.16
CA ASP A 237 -0.42 -18.16 7.29
C ASP A 237 1.08 -18.52 7.16
N LEU A 238 1.69 -18.32 6.00
CA LEU A 238 3.14 -18.46 5.83
C LEU A 238 3.92 -17.46 6.70
N ALA A 239 3.29 -16.35 7.10
CA ALA A 239 3.88 -15.31 7.94
C ALA A 239 3.34 -15.31 9.38
N GLN A 240 2.85 -16.43 9.93
CA GLN A 240 2.24 -16.50 11.27
C GLN A 240 3.15 -15.99 12.40
N TYR A 241 4.46 -16.09 12.23
CA TYR A 241 5.43 -15.61 13.23
C TYR A 241 6.14 -14.31 12.82
N VAL A 242 5.52 -13.55 11.85
CA VAL A 242 6.05 -12.27 11.36
C VAL A 242 5.07 -11.17 11.71
N THR A 243 5.47 -10.25 12.59
CA THR A 243 4.76 -9.02 12.90
C THR A 243 5.73 -7.89 13.23
N GLY A 244 5.40 -6.64 12.89
CA GLY A 244 6.24 -5.47 13.07
C GLY A 244 7.42 -5.39 12.08
N HIS A 245 7.43 -6.26 11.05
CA HIS A 245 8.49 -6.29 10.05
C HIS A 245 8.19 -5.33 8.88
N ASP A 246 9.24 -4.73 8.36
CA ASP A 246 9.21 -3.98 7.09
C ASP A 246 9.96 -4.79 6.03
N LEU A 247 9.21 -5.45 5.15
CA LEU A 247 9.75 -6.32 4.11
C LEU A 247 10.15 -5.46 2.90
N VAL A 248 11.45 -5.22 2.77
CA VAL A 248 12.01 -4.44 1.66
C VAL A 248 12.04 -5.28 0.38
N VAL A 249 11.45 -4.74 -0.69
CA VAL A 249 11.30 -5.38 -2.02
C VAL A 249 11.74 -4.38 -3.09
N ASP A 250 13.03 -4.10 -3.14
CA ASP A 250 13.60 -2.99 -3.91
C ASP A 250 14.77 -3.39 -4.84
N GLY A 251 14.96 -4.68 -5.05
CA GLY A 251 16.07 -5.20 -5.88
C GLY A 251 17.45 -4.94 -5.29
N GLY A 252 17.53 -4.56 -4.01
CA GLY A 252 18.76 -4.21 -3.31
C GLY A 252 19.13 -2.73 -3.37
N TYR A 253 18.25 -1.86 -3.89
CA TYR A 253 18.51 -0.41 -4.03
C TYR A 253 18.92 0.26 -2.72
N THR A 254 18.37 -0.16 -1.57
CA THR A 254 18.68 0.43 -0.25
C THR A 254 19.73 -0.35 0.53
N ALA A 255 20.38 -1.35 -0.06
CA ALA A 255 21.34 -2.21 0.63
C ALA A 255 22.77 -1.60 0.73
N TRP A 256 23.04 -0.47 0.05
CA TRP A 256 24.35 0.22 0.01
C TRP A 256 24.26 1.74 0.17
#